data_14f3fa680af569834480e8135d20478d
#
_entry.id   14f3fa680af569834480e8135d20478d
#
_cell.length_a   1.000
_cell.length_b   1.000
_cell.length_c   1.000
_cell.angle_alpha   90.00
_cell.angle_beta   90.00
_cell.angle_gamma   90.00
#
_symmetry.space_group_name_H-M   'P 1'
#
loop_
_entity.id
_entity.type
_entity.pdbx_description
1 polymer ?
#
loop_
_entity_poly.entity_id
_entity_poly.type
_entity_poly.pdbx_seq_one_letter_code
_entity_poly.pdbx_strand_id
1 'polypeptide(L)'
;MTNRVDSLAALQDSGEFIRRHIGPDPQQTQTMLQTLGVGSVAELIEKTVPGAIRCETTKALRAPLTEPQALAELRTIAQRNQVFTSYLGMGYHDTYVPNVILRNVLENPGWYTAYTPYQPEIAQGRLEGLLNFQQMIIDLTGMELANASMLDEGTAAAEAMAMCKRVARKNRSDTFFVSRDVHPQTLAVVQTRAEHFGFEVIVGDPETDLAEREYFGVLLQYPGTTGQVRDLTSLITTAHAKDALVTVAADILSLALLKPPGEMGADIVVGTNQRFGVPMGFGGPHAAFFAFRDTYKRSAPGRIIGVSIDARGKQALRMAMQTREQHIRREKANSNICTSQVLLALMSVFYAIYHGPEGIKRIANRVHLLTKILAEGLQAQNYKLRYTEFFDTLTVEVGDNQAALLQRAETQNVNLRRVEKAFLGISLNETTTLGQVEQLLEIFASASHAQDLGVLEARADRRQAIPESCLRSSAFLSHPVFNQYHSETEMLRYLKRLESRDIALNHAMIPLGSCTMKLNATAEMIPVTWPEFGRMHPFAPVEQAAGYSQLFDELQQMLKACTGYDAVSLQPNAGSQGEYAGLVVIKKYFESRGEARDICLIPA
;
A
#
# COMPACT_ATOMS: atom_id res chain seq x y z
N MET A 1 -49.36 11.63 -38.86
CA MET A 1 -48.52 11.43 -37.67
C MET A 1 -47.78 12.75 -37.43
N THR A 2 -48.24 13.56 -36.50
CA THR A 2 -47.56 14.81 -36.11
C THR A 2 -46.28 14.46 -35.42
N ASN A 3 -45.11 14.75 -36.03
CA ASN A 3 -43.83 14.73 -35.34
C ASN A 3 -43.88 15.68 -34.14
N ARG A 4 -44.19 15.16 -32.96
CA ARG A 4 -44.07 15.89 -31.73
C ARG A 4 -42.54 16.03 -31.51
N VAL A 5 -42.02 17.20 -31.73
CA VAL A 5 -40.65 17.52 -31.34
C VAL A 5 -40.62 17.53 -29.83
N ASP A 6 -39.90 16.61 -29.23
CA ASP A 6 -39.72 16.58 -27.77
C ASP A 6 -39.10 17.89 -27.29
N SER A 7 -39.45 18.34 -26.10
CA SER A 7 -38.84 19.54 -25.53
C SER A 7 -37.34 19.32 -25.29
N LEU A 8 -36.52 20.36 -25.37
CA LEU A 8 -35.09 20.28 -25.10
C LEU A 8 -34.80 19.62 -23.74
N ALA A 9 -35.63 19.91 -22.73
CA ALA A 9 -35.49 19.29 -21.40
C ALA A 9 -35.73 17.76 -21.43
N ALA A 10 -36.68 17.30 -22.25
CA ALA A 10 -36.93 15.86 -22.42
C ALA A 10 -35.78 15.16 -23.19
N LEU A 11 -35.15 15.88 -24.11
CA LEU A 11 -34.01 15.37 -24.90
C LEU A 11 -32.70 15.39 -24.11
N GLN A 12 -32.58 16.18 -23.06
CA GLN A 12 -31.38 16.24 -22.21
C GLN A 12 -31.20 15.02 -21.30
N ASP A 13 -32.25 14.24 -21.07
CA ASP A 13 -32.24 12.95 -20.32
C ASP A 13 -31.17 12.79 -19.23
N SER A 14 -31.26 13.63 -18.20
CA SER A 14 -30.31 13.61 -17.06
C SER A 14 -30.28 12.27 -16.29
N GLY A 15 -31.27 11.41 -16.49
CA GLY A 15 -31.37 10.07 -15.91
C GLY A 15 -30.80 8.94 -16.77
N GLU A 16 -30.15 9.26 -17.89
CA GLU A 16 -29.65 8.26 -18.85
C GLU A 16 -28.73 7.22 -18.20
N PHE A 17 -27.81 7.65 -17.32
CA PHE A 17 -26.83 6.78 -16.69
C PHE A 17 -27.47 5.75 -15.75
N ILE A 18 -28.55 6.10 -15.06
CA ILE A 18 -29.30 5.18 -14.18
C ILE A 18 -29.71 3.94 -14.98
N ARG A 19 -30.29 4.13 -16.17
CA ARG A 19 -30.74 3.02 -17.03
C ARG A 19 -29.62 2.20 -17.64
N ARG A 20 -28.42 2.77 -17.74
CA ARG A 20 -27.24 2.09 -18.29
C ARG A 20 -26.43 1.34 -17.23
N HIS A 21 -26.59 1.68 -15.97
CA HIS A 21 -25.73 1.17 -14.90
C HIS A 21 -26.49 0.42 -13.81
N ILE A 22 -27.66 0.90 -13.40
CA ILE A 22 -28.41 0.34 -12.27
C ILE A 22 -29.43 -0.68 -12.73
N GLY A 23 -29.11 -1.95 -12.57
CA GLY A 23 -29.97 -3.09 -12.42
C GLY A 23 -31.12 -3.28 -13.40
N PRO A 24 -32.26 -3.80 -12.93
CA PRO A 24 -33.36 -4.23 -13.76
C PRO A 24 -34.10 -3.05 -14.40
N ASP A 25 -34.55 -3.24 -15.63
CA ASP A 25 -35.46 -2.35 -16.29
C ASP A 25 -36.89 -2.40 -15.65
N PRO A 26 -37.82 -1.50 -16.03
CA PRO A 26 -39.17 -1.47 -15.47
C PRO A 26 -39.93 -2.78 -15.66
N GLN A 27 -39.74 -3.50 -16.79
CA GLN A 27 -40.42 -4.77 -17.07
C GLN A 27 -39.86 -5.90 -16.21
N GLN A 28 -38.55 -5.96 -16.07
CA GLN A 28 -37.88 -6.90 -15.18
C GLN A 28 -38.28 -6.65 -13.71
N THR A 29 -38.31 -5.40 -13.29
CA THR A 29 -38.78 -5.00 -11.96
C THR A 29 -40.20 -5.49 -11.73
N GLN A 30 -41.10 -5.28 -12.68
CA GLN A 30 -42.50 -5.74 -12.57
C GLN A 30 -42.59 -7.28 -12.47
N THR A 31 -41.77 -8.00 -13.24
CA THR A 31 -41.72 -9.47 -13.17
C THR A 31 -41.26 -9.97 -11.81
N MET A 32 -40.24 -9.33 -11.21
CA MET A 32 -39.76 -9.64 -9.88
C MET A 32 -40.81 -9.34 -8.80
N LEU A 33 -41.50 -8.19 -8.88
CA LEU A 33 -42.56 -7.83 -7.96
C LEU A 33 -43.73 -8.83 -8.03
N GLN A 34 -44.14 -9.24 -9.22
CA GLN A 34 -45.15 -10.28 -9.41
C GLN A 34 -44.75 -11.61 -8.76
N THR A 35 -43.50 -12.03 -8.91
CA THR A 35 -42.95 -13.24 -8.29
C THR A 35 -43.00 -13.16 -6.75
N LEU A 36 -42.75 -11.98 -6.19
CA LEU A 36 -42.81 -11.73 -4.75
C LEU A 36 -44.24 -11.48 -4.24
N GLY A 37 -45.24 -11.35 -5.10
CA GLY A 37 -46.63 -11.10 -4.74
C GLY A 37 -46.86 -9.69 -4.18
N VAL A 38 -46.09 -8.69 -4.67
CA VAL A 38 -46.24 -7.27 -4.28
C VAL A 38 -46.48 -6.39 -5.52
N GLY A 39 -47.19 -5.31 -5.34
CA GLY A 39 -47.59 -4.43 -6.46
C GLY A 39 -46.55 -3.37 -6.82
N SER A 40 -45.65 -3.03 -5.89
CA SER A 40 -44.63 -1.99 -6.10
C SER A 40 -43.41 -2.17 -5.21
N VAL A 41 -42.30 -1.53 -5.58
CA VAL A 41 -41.09 -1.45 -4.74
C VAL A 41 -41.41 -0.77 -3.40
N ALA A 42 -42.26 0.25 -3.38
CA ALA A 42 -42.68 0.92 -2.16
C ALA A 42 -43.40 -0.07 -1.20
N GLU A 43 -44.31 -0.89 -1.72
CA GLU A 43 -44.99 -1.93 -0.94
C GLU A 43 -44.00 -2.98 -0.42
N LEU A 44 -43.00 -3.36 -1.24
CA LEU A 44 -41.96 -4.27 -0.81
C LEU A 44 -41.15 -3.70 0.36
N ILE A 45 -40.75 -2.44 0.27
CA ILE A 45 -40.05 -1.72 1.35
C ILE A 45 -40.97 -1.66 2.60
N GLU A 46 -42.23 -1.36 2.43
CA GLU A 46 -43.19 -1.28 3.54
C GLU A 46 -43.34 -2.61 4.30
N LYS A 47 -43.30 -3.73 3.57
CA LYS A 47 -43.41 -5.06 4.15
C LYS A 47 -42.09 -5.59 4.75
N THR A 48 -40.94 -5.10 4.29
CA THR A 48 -39.65 -5.66 4.66
C THR A 48 -38.84 -4.77 5.63
N VAL A 49 -39.02 -3.47 5.59
CA VAL A 49 -38.28 -2.52 6.43
C VAL A 49 -39.14 -2.08 7.60
N PRO A 50 -38.76 -2.36 8.87
CA PRO A 50 -39.51 -1.89 10.03
C PRO A 50 -39.68 -0.36 10.01
N GLY A 51 -40.90 0.10 10.36
CA GLY A 51 -41.23 1.52 10.31
C GLY A 51 -40.31 2.41 11.17
N ALA A 52 -39.80 1.87 12.29
CA ALA A 52 -38.89 2.57 13.20
C ALA A 52 -37.52 2.93 12.61
N ILE A 53 -37.09 2.23 11.55
CA ILE A 53 -35.82 2.47 10.90
C ILE A 53 -35.96 3.04 9.48
N ARG A 54 -37.19 3.27 9.02
CA ARG A 54 -37.41 3.91 7.73
C ARG A 54 -37.05 5.39 7.81
N CYS A 55 -36.17 5.83 6.93
CA CYS A 55 -35.89 7.24 6.72
C CYS A 55 -36.47 7.69 5.38
N GLU A 56 -36.93 8.94 5.32
CA GLU A 56 -37.23 9.57 4.02
C GLU A 56 -35.92 9.70 3.23
N THR A 57 -36.03 9.51 1.92
CA THR A 57 -34.88 9.64 1.00
C THR A 57 -34.13 10.95 1.20
N THR A 58 -32.82 10.86 1.12
CA THR A 58 -31.84 11.90 1.41
C THR A 58 -32.05 13.18 0.57
N LYS A 59 -32.93 14.07 1.02
CA LYS A 59 -33.13 15.43 0.44
C LYS A 59 -31.85 16.29 0.50
N ALA A 60 -30.85 15.85 1.27
CA ALA A 60 -29.59 16.56 1.43
C ALA A 60 -28.54 16.24 0.34
N LEU A 61 -28.77 15.26 -0.52
CA LEU A 61 -27.90 15.01 -1.66
C LEU A 61 -28.23 15.96 -2.81
N ARG A 62 -27.21 16.46 -3.49
CA ARG A 62 -27.37 17.27 -4.70
C ARG A 62 -28.02 16.45 -5.83
N ALA A 63 -28.54 17.13 -6.83
CA ALA A 63 -29.07 16.48 -8.02
C ALA A 63 -28.00 15.63 -8.73
N PRO A 64 -28.37 14.51 -9.36
CA PRO A 64 -27.44 13.67 -10.08
C PRO A 64 -26.85 14.43 -11.28
N LEU A 65 -25.60 14.11 -11.60
CA LEU A 65 -24.90 14.61 -12.78
C LEU A 65 -24.89 13.55 -13.88
N THR A 66 -24.77 13.98 -15.13
CA THR A 66 -24.43 13.08 -16.24
C THR A 66 -22.95 12.68 -16.14
N GLU A 67 -22.53 11.57 -16.78
CA GLU A 67 -21.10 11.15 -16.78
C GLU A 67 -20.14 12.26 -17.19
N PRO A 68 -20.35 13.00 -18.33
CA PRO A 68 -19.48 14.09 -18.71
C PRO A 68 -19.40 15.22 -17.67
N GLN A 69 -20.51 15.53 -17.02
CA GLN A 69 -20.56 16.56 -15.98
C GLN A 69 -19.81 16.12 -14.72
N ALA A 70 -20.01 14.87 -14.29
CA ALA A 70 -19.31 14.29 -13.13
C ALA A 70 -17.80 14.26 -13.34
N LEU A 71 -17.32 13.80 -14.53
CA LEU A 71 -15.90 13.80 -14.86
C LEU A 71 -15.32 15.20 -14.98
N ALA A 72 -16.06 16.17 -15.55
CA ALA A 72 -15.61 17.56 -15.66
C ALA A 72 -15.47 18.22 -14.26
N GLU A 73 -16.44 17.98 -13.38
CA GLU A 73 -16.40 18.49 -12.01
C GLU A 73 -15.22 17.86 -11.24
N LEU A 74 -15.07 16.53 -11.30
CA LEU A 74 -13.96 15.85 -10.63
C LEU A 74 -12.59 16.28 -11.20
N ARG A 75 -12.51 16.57 -12.51
CA ARG A 75 -11.30 17.14 -13.11
C ARG A 75 -10.98 18.52 -12.54
N THR A 76 -12.01 19.34 -12.31
CA THR A 76 -11.85 20.67 -11.66
C THR A 76 -11.35 20.54 -10.23
N ILE A 77 -11.87 19.56 -9.48
CA ILE A 77 -11.40 19.23 -8.13
C ILE A 77 -9.94 18.74 -8.18
N ALA A 78 -9.63 17.80 -9.08
CA ALA A 78 -8.28 17.25 -9.25
C ALA A 78 -7.23 18.33 -9.53
N GLN A 79 -7.56 19.30 -10.41
CA GLN A 79 -6.67 20.40 -10.78
C GLN A 79 -6.33 21.38 -9.63
N ARG A 80 -7.03 21.28 -8.50
CA ARG A 80 -6.66 22.00 -7.27
C ARG A 80 -5.49 21.37 -6.53
N ASN A 81 -5.18 20.11 -6.83
CA ASN A 81 -3.98 19.46 -6.32
C ASN A 81 -2.74 19.95 -7.09
N GLN A 82 -1.67 20.19 -6.36
CA GLN A 82 -0.38 20.61 -6.92
C GLN A 82 0.60 19.44 -6.86
N VAL A 83 0.82 18.77 -7.98
CA VAL A 83 1.71 17.61 -8.06
C VAL A 83 3.16 18.09 -8.16
N PHE A 84 3.84 18.18 -7.02
CA PHE A 84 5.26 18.50 -6.94
C PHE A 84 6.12 17.25 -7.09
N THR A 85 7.35 17.43 -7.57
CA THR A 85 8.35 16.37 -7.53
C THR A 85 8.68 16.06 -6.06
N SER A 86 8.39 14.84 -5.62
CA SER A 86 8.53 14.47 -4.22
C SER A 86 9.82 13.72 -3.96
N TYR A 87 10.63 14.25 -3.05
CA TYR A 87 11.79 13.59 -2.45
C TYR A 87 11.60 13.36 -0.95
N LEU A 88 10.34 13.27 -0.50
CA LEU A 88 9.98 13.03 0.90
C LEU A 88 10.36 11.62 1.36
N GLY A 89 10.26 10.63 0.50
CA GLY A 89 10.56 9.24 0.82
C GLY A 89 9.60 8.64 1.84
N MET A 90 10.13 8.14 2.96
CA MET A 90 9.33 7.55 4.04
C MET A 90 8.50 6.34 3.58
N GLY A 91 9.04 5.52 2.66
CA GLY A 91 8.35 4.35 2.13
C GLY A 91 7.39 4.63 0.97
N TYR A 92 7.27 5.89 0.51
CA TYR A 92 6.47 6.29 -0.65
C TYR A 92 7.35 6.95 -1.69
N HIS A 93 7.34 6.40 -2.91
CA HIS A 93 8.23 6.82 -3.99
C HIS A 93 7.48 6.87 -5.31
N ASP A 94 7.74 7.89 -6.11
CA ASP A 94 7.21 7.90 -7.48
C ASP A 94 7.85 6.77 -8.30
N THR A 95 7.07 6.13 -9.18
CA THR A 95 7.49 4.98 -9.95
C THR A 95 6.82 4.97 -11.31
N TYR A 96 7.41 4.29 -12.28
CA TYR A 96 6.77 4.06 -13.56
C TYR A 96 5.88 2.82 -13.52
N VAL A 97 4.59 2.99 -13.81
CA VAL A 97 3.70 1.85 -14.08
C VAL A 97 3.89 1.47 -15.54
N PRO A 98 4.39 0.27 -15.88
CA PRO A 98 4.48 -0.15 -17.27
C PRO A 98 3.11 -0.10 -17.94
N ASN A 99 3.01 0.53 -19.12
CA ASN A 99 1.72 0.76 -19.79
C ASN A 99 0.95 -0.53 -20.06
N VAL A 100 1.65 -1.64 -20.33
CA VAL A 100 1.02 -2.96 -20.49
C VAL A 100 0.36 -3.46 -19.22
N ILE A 101 0.89 -3.12 -18.04
CA ILE A 101 0.30 -3.45 -16.73
C ILE A 101 -0.82 -2.47 -16.40
N LEU A 102 -0.60 -1.18 -16.59
CA LEU A 102 -1.60 -0.14 -16.34
C LEU A 102 -2.91 -0.47 -17.06
N ARG A 103 -2.85 -0.64 -18.37
CA ARG A 103 -4.03 -0.85 -19.22
C ARG A 103 -4.66 -2.24 -19.05
N ASN A 104 -3.84 -3.29 -18.85
CA ASN A 104 -4.35 -4.66 -18.88
C ASN A 104 -4.53 -5.29 -17.50
N VAL A 105 -4.22 -4.56 -16.43
CA VAL A 105 -4.45 -4.98 -15.05
C VAL A 105 -5.25 -3.92 -14.28
N LEU A 106 -4.68 -2.73 -14.07
CA LEU A 106 -5.33 -1.69 -13.26
C LEU A 106 -6.62 -1.17 -13.89
N GLU A 107 -6.63 -0.97 -15.21
CA GLU A 107 -7.79 -0.48 -15.96
C GLU A 107 -8.68 -1.61 -16.55
N ASN A 108 -8.34 -2.87 -16.29
CA ASN A 108 -9.05 -4.01 -16.86
C ASN A 108 -10.06 -4.61 -15.88
N PRO A 109 -11.38 -4.56 -16.17
CA PRO A 109 -12.41 -5.11 -15.30
C PRO A 109 -12.29 -6.62 -15.04
N GLY A 110 -11.60 -7.37 -15.91
CA GLY A 110 -11.27 -8.78 -15.67
C GLY A 110 -10.38 -8.99 -14.44
N TRP A 111 -9.60 -7.97 -14.07
CA TRP A 111 -8.74 -7.98 -12.89
C TRP A 111 -9.32 -7.21 -11.70
N TYR A 112 -9.79 -5.96 -11.89
CA TYR A 112 -10.20 -5.14 -10.76
C TYR A 112 -11.59 -5.50 -10.20
N THR A 113 -12.46 -6.18 -10.95
CA THR A 113 -13.75 -6.66 -10.42
C THR A 113 -13.62 -7.94 -9.61
N ALA A 114 -12.45 -8.54 -9.58
CA ALA A 114 -12.20 -9.79 -8.92
C ALA A 114 -11.92 -9.61 -7.44
N TYR A 115 -12.60 -10.37 -6.62
CA TYR A 115 -12.41 -10.40 -5.18
C TYR A 115 -11.19 -11.24 -4.78
N THR A 116 -10.86 -11.22 -3.48
CA THR A 116 -9.86 -12.13 -2.91
C THR A 116 -10.17 -13.56 -3.35
N PRO A 117 -9.18 -14.32 -3.88
CA PRO A 117 -9.41 -15.63 -4.50
C PRO A 117 -9.63 -16.75 -3.47
N TYR A 118 -10.73 -16.67 -2.73
CA TYR A 118 -11.13 -17.69 -1.75
C TYR A 118 -11.54 -19.01 -2.40
N GLN A 119 -12.16 -18.90 -3.58
CA GLN A 119 -12.64 -20.05 -4.34
C GLN A 119 -11.62 -20.39 -5.43
N PRO A 120 -10.80 -21.43 -5.24
CA PRO A 120 -9.76 -21.79 -6.19
C PRO A 120 -10.32 -22.17 -7.56
N GLU A 121 -11.56 -22.66 -7.62
CA GLU A 121 -12.22 -23.10 -8.86
C GLU A 121 -12.37 -21.98 -9.89
N ILE A 122 -12.48 -20.73 -9.43
CA ILE A 122 -12.76 -19.57 -10.29
C ILE A 122 -11.62 -18.53 -10.26
N ALA A 123 -10.46 -18.86 -9.71
CA ALA A 123 -9.39 -17.90 -9.45
C ALA A 123 -7.98 -18.47 -9.69
N GLN A 124 -7.82 -19.46 -10.56
CA GLN A 124 -6.52 -20.12 -10.78
C GLN A 124 -5.47 -19.18 -11.34
N GLY A 125 -5.85 -18.19 -12.16
CA GLY A 125 -4.93 -17.19 -12.70
C GLY A 125 -4.43 -16.22 -11.63
N ARG A 126 -5.32 -15.66 -10.81
CA ARG A 126 -4.92 -14.80 -9.67
C ARG A 126 -4.09 -15.56 -8.65
N LEU A 127 -4.44 -16.80 -8.36
CA LEU A 127 -3.67 -17.65 -7.46
C LEU A 127 -2.26 -17.93 -8.00
N GLU A 128 -2.08 -18.10 -9.32
CA GLU A 128 -0.76 -18.19 -9.93
C GLU A 128 0.03 -16.88 -9.75
N GLY A 129 -0.60 -15.73 -10.01
CA GLY A 129 0.02 -14.43 -9.77
C GLY A 129 0.44 -14.24 -8.31
N LEU A 130 -0.42 -14.61 -7.35
CA LEU A 130 -0.10 -14.51 -5.91
C LEU A 130 0.97 -15.52 -5.46
N LEU A 131 1.03 -16.69 -6.05
CA LEU A 131 2.12 -17.64 -5.81
C LEU A 131 3.45 -17.05 -6.28
N ASN A 132 3.48 -16.42 -7.46
CA ASN A 132 4.64 -15.71 -7.98
C ASN A 132 5.00 -14.49 -7.10
N PHE A 133 4.00 -13.79 -6.54
CA PHE A 133 4.24 -12.72 -5.56
C PHE A 133 4.96 -13.26 -4.31
N GLN A 134 4.50 -14.37 -3.74
CA GLN A 134 5.18 -15.00 -2.61
C GLN A 134 6.64 -15.34 -2.95
N GLN A 135 6.88 -15.94 -4.14
CA GLN A 135 8.22 -16.27 -4.58
C GLN A 135 9.11 -15.03 -4.75
N MET A 136 8.56 -13.96 -5.34
CA MET A 136 9.28 -12.68 -5.46
C MET A 136 9.75 -12.16 -4.09
N ILE A 137 8.85 -12.19 -3.11
CA ILE A 137 9.17 -11.73 -1.76
C ILE A 137 10.19 -12.64 -1.07
N ILE A 138 10.05 -13.95 -1.19
CA ILE A 138 11.02 -14.94 -0.66
C ILE A 138 12.41 -14.65 -1.23
N ASP A 139 12.52 -14.52 -2.53
CA ASP A 139 13.79 -14.30 -3.23
C ASP A 139 14.46 -12.98 -2.82
N LEU A 140 13.68 -11.90 -2.75
CA LEU A 140 14.22 -10.58 -2.42
C LEU A 140 14.62 -10.48 -0.94
N THR A 141 13.81 -11.03 -0.04
CA THR A 141 14.04 -10.92 1.41
C THR A 141 15.00 -11.98 1.98
N GLY A 142 15.30 -13.04 1.21
CA GLY A 142 16.10 -14.18 1.69
C GLY A 142 15.39 -15.01 2.76
N MET A 143 14.04 -14.93 2.82
CA MET A 143 13.22 -15.66 3.77
C MET A 143 12.75 -17.00 3.19
N GLU A 144 12.20 -17.87 4.03
CA GLU A 144 11.78 -19.22 3.64
C GLU A 144 10.34 -19.27 3.14
N LEU A 145 9.47 -18.39 3.65
CA LEU A 145 8.06 -18.28 3.28
C LEU A 145 7.62 -16.81 3.24
N ALA A 146 6.59 -16.54 2.44
CA ALA A 146 5.86 -15.28 2.44
C ALA A 146 4.36 -15.53 2.32
N ASN A 147 3.55 -14.59 2.81
CA ASN A 147 2.11 -14.60 2.60
C ASN A 147 1.72 -13.95 1.24
N ALA A 148 0.44 -14.05 0.91
CA ALA A 148 -0.12 -13.53 -0.33
C ALA A 148 -0.61 -12.08 -0.19
N SER A 149 0.20 -11.22 0.38
CA SER A 149 0.09 -9.80 0.68
C SER A 149 -0.56 -9.41 2.01
N MET A 150 -0.28 -8.19 2.40
CA MET A 150 -0.85 -7.44 3.53
C MET A 150 -1.42 -6.11 3.02
N LEU A 151 -2.01 -5.30 3.91
CA LEU A 151 -2.62 -4.03 3.56
C LEU A 151 -1.58 -2.92 3.30
N ASP A 152 -0.67 -2.75 4.25
CA ASP A 152 0.40 -1.73 4.25
C ASP A 152 1.53 -2.15 5.20
N GLU A 153 2.67 -1.45 5.15
CA GLU A 153 3.84 -1.73 5.98
C GLU A 153 3.53 -1.60 7.48
N GLY A 154 2.83 -0.55 7.88
CA GLY A 154 2.49 -0.32 9.29
C GLY A 154 1.64 -1.45 9.87
N THR A 155 0.63 -1.91 9.13
CA THR A 155 -0.19 -3.07 9.50
C THR A 155 0.66 -4.35 9.54
N ALA A 156 1.55 -4.56 8.57
CA ALA A 156 2.43 -5.71 8.54
C ALA A 156 3.39 -5.73 9.75
N ALA A 157 3.96 -4.59 10.12
CA ALA A 157 4.82 -4.43 11.30
C ALA A 157 4.08 -4.69 12.62
N ALA A 158 2.84 -4.20 12.74
CA ALA A 158 1.99 -4.44 13.91
C ALA A 158 1.58 -5.92 14.03
N GLU A 159 1.29 -6.59 12.93
CA GLU A 159 1.05 -8.04 12.91
C GLU A 159 2.32 -8.84 13.25
N ALA A 160 3.49 -8.35 12.82
CA ALA A 160 4.77 -8.95 13.20
C ALA A 160 5.01 -8.84 14.71
N MET A 161 4.75 -7.69 15.33
CA MET A 161 4.79 -7.52 16.79
C MET A 161 3.90 -8.56 17.49
N ALA A 162 2.64 -8.68 17.08
CA ALA A 162 1.71 -9.67 17.65
C ALA A 162 2.18 -11.10 17.44
N MET A 163 2.79 -11.40 16.28
CA MET A 163 3.36 -12.71 15.97
C MET A 163 4.59 -13.00 16.85
N CYS A 164 5.50 -12.04 17.03
CA CYS A 164 6.65 -12.18 17.92
C CYS A 164 6.21 -12.59 19.33
N LYS A 165 5.20 -11.93 19.91
CA LYS A 165 4.67 -12.29 21.23
C LYS A 165 4.09 -13.71 21.27
N ARG A 166 3.34 -14.14 20.24
CA ARG A 166 2.78 -15.49 20.17
C ARG A 166 3.85 -16.58 20.07
N VAL A 167 4.97 -16.29 19.42
CA VAL A 167 6.03 -17.26 19.12
C VAL A 167 7.07 -17.29 20.25
N ALA A 168 7.46 -16.17 20.81
CA ALA A 168 8.47 -16.03 21.86
C ALA A 168 7.98 -16.53 23.23
N ARG A 169 7.52 -17.80 23.30
CA ARG A 169 6.86 -18.36 24.50
C ARG A 169 7.74 -18.42 25.74
N LYS A 170 9.05 -18.46 25.59
CA LYS A 170 10.01 -18.47 26.70
C LYS A 170 10.25 -17.06 27.25
N ASN A 171 10.11 -16.06 26.41
CA ASN A 171 10.28 -14.66 26.78
C ASN A 171 8.99 -14.14 27.43
N ARG A 172 9.08 -13.64 28.65
CA ARG A 172 7.95 -13.15 29.44
C ARG A 172 7.76 -11.64 29.40
N SER A 173 8.64 -10.90 28.72
CA SER A 173 8.51 -9.46 28.56
C SER A 173 7.23 -9.10 27.82
N ASP A 174 6.60 -8.00 28.17
CA ASP A 174 5.49 -7.37 27.45
C ASP A 174 5.95 -6.14 26.65
N THR A 175 7.26 -5.95 26.56
CA THR A 175 7.89 -4.83 25.87
C THR A 175 8.28 -5.22 24.44
N PHE A 176 7.98 -4.35 23.48
CA PHE A 176 8.41 -4.42 22.09
C PHE A 176 9.36 -3.26 21.79
N PHE A 177 10.56 -3.56 21.34
CA PHE A 177 11.55 -2.54 21.00
C PHE A 177 11.40 -2.12 19.54
N VAL A 178 11.38 -0.81 19.27
CA VAL A 178 11.32 -0.24 17.93
C VAL A 178 12.52 0.70 17.73
N SER A 179 13.30 0.46 16.69
CA SER A 179 14.38 1.38 16.31
C SER A 179 13.82 2.76 16.01
N ARG A 180 14.48 3.82 16.52
CA ARG A 180 14.14 5.22 16.20
C ARG A 180 14.19 5.53 14.71
N ASP A 181 14.83 4.69 13.93
CA ASP A 181 15.01 4.83 12.49
C ASP A 181 13.91 4.13 11.65
N VAL A 182 12.84 3.65 12.32
CA VAL A 182 11.62 3.17 11.67
C VAL A 182 10.81 4.35 11.13
N HIS A 183 10.09 4.15 10.03
CA HIS A 183 9.21 5.18 9.47
C HIS A 183 8.16 5.64 10.50
N PRO A 184 7.94 6.97 10.67
CA PRO A 184 7.04 7.48 11.71
C PRO A 184 5.62 6.94 11.63
N GLN A 185 5.06 6.77 10.43
CA GLN A 185 3.72 6.21 10.24
C GLN A 185 3.65 4.73 10.65
N THR A 186 4.70 3.95 10.37
CA THR A 186 4.79 2.55 10.79
C THR A 186 4.86 2.45 12.31
N LEU A 187 5.66 3.29 12.96
CA LEU A 187 5.72 3.39 14.41
C LEU A 187 4.36 3.74 15.01
N ALA A 188 3.63 4.71 14.46
CA ALA A 188 2.32 5.12 14.97
C ALA A 188 1.29 3.97 14.93
N VAL A 189 1.29 3.16 13.87
CA VAL A 189 0.42 1.97 13.78
C VAL A 189 0.82 0.91 14.80
N VAL A 190 2.11 0.64 14.97
CA VAL A 190 2.63 -0.30 15.97
C VAL A 190 2.22 0.13 17.39
N GLN A 191 2.38 1.42 17.73
CA GLN A 191 1.99 1.97 19.04
C GLN A 191 0.50 1.83 19.28
N THR A 192 -0.34 2.18 18.30
CA THR A 192 -1.81 2.04 18.40
C THR A 192 -2.23 0.60 18.67
N ARG A 193 -1.62 -0.36 17.96
CA ARG A 193 -1.90 -1.79 18.17
C ARG A 193 -1.38 -2.32 19.50
N ALA A 194 -0.17 -1.91 19.89
CA ALA A 194 0.46 -2.31 21.16
C ALA A 194 -0.39 -1.92 22.37
N GLU A 195 -0.92 -0.69 22.39
CA GLU A 195 -1.78 -0.20 23.47
C GLU A 195 -2.97 -1.15 23.73
N HIS A 196 -3.62 -1.62 22.67
CA HIS A 196 -4.79 -2.49 22.81
C HIS A 196 -4.46 -3.96 23.10
N PHE A 197 -3.21 -4.37 22.84
CA PHE A 197 -2.69 -5.67 23.29
C PHE A 197 -2.12 -5.64 24.71
N GLY A 198 -1.99 -4.46 25.31
CA GLY A 198 -1.33 -4.28 26.61
C GLY A 198 0.20 -4.41 26.51
N PHE A 199 0.80 -4.12 25.36
CA PHE A 199 2.24 -4.14 25.17
C PHE A 199 2.84 -2.75 25.36
N GLU A 200 4.01 -2.69 25.95
CA GLU A 200 4.83 -1.49 26.01
C GLU A 200 5.69 -1.36 24.75
N VAL A 201 5.71 -0.18 24.11
CA VAL A 201 6.61 0.11 22.99
C VAL A 201 7.72 1.03 23.45
N ILE A 202 8.96 0.56 23.37
CA ILE A 202 10.16 1.36 23.62
C ILE A 202 10.77 1.74 22.28
N VAL A 203 10.95 3.05 22.05
CA VAL A 203 11.66 3.58 20.88
C VAL A 203 13.07 3.98 21.31
N GLY A 204 14.09 3.45 20.65
CA GLY A 204 15.48 3.69 21.04
C GLY A 204 16.49 3.50 19.91
N ASP A 205 17.74 3.74 20.23
CA ASP A 205 18.87 3.40 19.38
C ASP A 205 19.21 1.92 19.53
N PRO A 206 19.10 1.12 18.44
CA PRO A 206 19.36 -0.30 18.57
C PRO A 206 20.83 -0.63 18.93
N GLU A 207 21.79 0.25 18.64
CA GLU A 207 23.21 0.01 18.94
C GLU A 207 23.53 0.14 20.44
N THR A 208 22.84 1.03 21.14
CA THR A 208 23.07 1.29 22.55
C THR A 208 22.04 0.60 23.45
N ASP A 209 20.78 0.58 23.06
CA ASP A 209 19.67 0.27 23.96
C ASP A 209 19.29 -1.22 23.96
N LEU A 210 19.54 -1.96 22.85
CA LEU A 210 19.16 -3.38 22.77
C LEU A 210 19.86 -4.26 23.83
N ALA A 211 21.11 -3.99 24.14
CA ALA A 211 21.83 -4.77 25.12
C ALA A 211 21.31 -4.59 26.54
N GLU A 212 20.77 -3.40 26.87
CA GLU A 212 20.39 -3.00 28.23
C GLU A 212 18.93 -3.28 28.58
N ARG A 213 18.06 -3.58 27.61
CA ARG A 213 16.61 -3.69 27.78
C ARG A 213 16.13 -5.13 27.65
N GLU A 214 14.98 -5.42 28.28
CA GLU A 214 14.25 -6.68 28.10
C GLU A 214 13.05 -6.43 27.17
N TYR A 215 12.88 -7.28 26.15
CA TYR A 215 11.81 -7.18 25.15
C TYR A 215 11.52 -8.57 24.55
N PHE A 216 10.29 -8.79 24.07
CA PHE A 216 9.90 -10.04 23.40
C PHE A 216 10.16 -10.02 21.90
N GLY A 217 10.35 -8.84 21.33
CA GLY A 217 10.61 -8.66 19.90
C GLY A 217 11.16 -7.28 19.58
N VAL A 218 11.74 -7.16 18.40
CA VAL A 218 12.42 -5.96 17.90
C VAL A 218 11.92 -5.64 16.50
N LEU A 219 11.72 -4.36 16.19
CA LEU A 219 11.50 -3.84 14.84
C LEU A 219 12.66 -2.94 14.43
N LEU A 220 13.35 -3.32 13.36
CA LEU A 220 14.41 -2.55 12.71
C LEU A 220 13.93 -2.09 11.34
N GLN A 221 14.57 -1.05 10.77
CA GLN A 221 14.31 -0.53 9.41
C GLN A 221 15.56 -0.63 8.55
N TYR A 222 15.41 -1.05 7.28
CA TYR A 222 16.52 -1.30 6.36
C TYR A 222 16.17 -0.93 4.90
N PRO A 223 16.78 0.12 4.31
CA PRO A 223 17.53 1.18 5.01
C PRO A 223 16.70 1.93 6.05
N GLY A 224 17.36 2.61 6.99
CA GLY A 224 16.68 3.43 7.98
C GLY A 224 15.89 4.59 7.35
N THR A 225 14.91 5.14 8.07
CA THR A 225 14.06 6.25 7.59
C THR A 225 14.87 7.51 7.23
N THR A 226 16.06 7.65 7.80
CA THR A 226 17.01 8.75 7.53
C THR A 226 18.06 8.40 6.48
N GLY A 227 17.96 7.20 5.87
CA GLY A 227 18.77 6.76 4.75
C GLY A 227 19.96 5.88 5.11
N GLN A 228 20.26 5.66 6.41
CA GLN A 228 21.41 4.86 6.82
C GLN A 228 21.30 3.40 6.37
N VAL A 229 22.35 2.90 5.74
CA VAL A 229 22.55 1.48 5.45
C VAL A 229 23.57 0.92 6.44
N ARG A 230 23.17 -0.09 7.21
CA ARG A 230 24.07 -0.76 8.18
C ARG A 230 23.85 -2.27 8.19
N ASP A 231 24.87 -3.03 8.55
CA ASP A 231 24.75 -4.47 8.77
C ASP A 231 23.97 -4.72 10.08
N LEU A 232 22.85 -5.43 9.98
CA LEU A 232 21.98 -5.72 11.12
C LEU A 232 22.34 -7.01 11.86
N THR A 233 23.32 -7.78 11.39
CA THR A 233 23.67 -9.12 11.90
C THR A 233 23.97 -9.12 13.40
N SER A 234 24.75 -8.14 13.89
CA SER A 234 25.08 -8.02 15.30
C SER A 234 23.87 -7.69 16.19
N LEU A 235 23.00 -6.79 15.72
CA LEU A 235 21.77 -6.39 16.41
C LEU A 235 20.79 -7.57 16.51
N ILE A 236 20.65 -8.33 15.43
CA ILE A 236 19.82 -9.54 15.39
C ILE A 236 20.37 -10.58 16.38
N THR A 237 21.69 -10.80 16.39
CA THR A 237 22.33 -11.73 17.34
C THR A 237 22.11 -11.31 18.79
N THR A 238 22.19 -10.01 19.10
CA THR A 238 21.93 -9.46 20.44
C THR A 238 20.50 -9.72 20.87
N ALA A 239 19.53 -9.52 19.99
CA ALA A 239 18.12 -9.78 20.29
C ALA A 239 17.84 -11.28 20.50
N HIS A 240 18.41 -12.14 19.66
CA HIS A 240 18.27 -13.60 19.80
C HIS A 240 18.86 -14.13 21.11
N ALA A 241 19.94 -13.52 21.61
CA ALA A 241 20.52 -13.89 22.91
C ALA A 241 19.55 -13.66 24.10
N LYS A 242 18.48 -12.88 23.88
CA LYS A 242 17.40 -12.62 24.84
C LYS A 242 16.10 -13.39 24.53
N ASP A 243 16.15 -14.42 23.70
CA ASP A 243 14.97 -15.16 23.21
C ASP A 243 13.90 -14.23 22.58
N ALA A 244 14.30 -13.12 21.98
CA ALA A 244 13.43 -12.18 21.27
C ALA A 244 13.52 -12.38 19.77
N LEU A 245 12.39 -12.19 19.04
CA LEU A 245 12.35 -12.27 17.59
C LEU A 245 12.65 -10.90 16.97
N VAL A 246 13.28 -10.92 15.79
CA VAL A 246 13.61 -9.70 15.06
C VAL A 246 12.80 -9.58 13.78
N THR A 247 12.06 -8.50 13.69
CA THR A 247 11.37 -8.05 12.47
C THR A 247 12.20 -6.96 11.82
N VAL A 248 12.40 -7.05 10.50
CA VAL A 248 13.02 -6.00 9.70
C VAL A 248 11.99 -5.44 8.72
N ALA A 249 11.69 -4.16 8.81
CA ALA A 249 10.96 -3.43 7.77
C ALA A 249 11.96 -3.01 6.68
N ALA A 250 11.75 -3.47 5.44
CA ALA A 250 12.73 -3.33 4.37
C ALA A 250 12.14 -2.65 3.13
N ASP A 251 12.93 -1.78 2.52
CA ASP A 251 12.62 -1.23 1.19
C ASP A 251 12.88 -2.29 0.12
N ILE A 252 11.84 -2.64 -0.64
CA ILE A 252 11.91 -3.77 -1.59
C ILE A 252 12.90 -3.53 -2.75
N LEU A 253 13.06 -2.29 -3.23
CA LEU A 253 13.97 -2.00 -4.34
C LEU A 253 15.43 -2.06 -3.88
N SER A 254 15.70 -1.61 -2.67
CA SER A 254 17.05 -1.66 -2.10
C SER A 254 17.58 -3.10 -2.01
N LEU A 255 16.69 -4.08 -1.79
CA LEU A 255 17.04 -5.50 -1.70
C LEU A 255 17.57 -6.09 -3.02
N ALA A 256 17.47 -5.38 -4.15
CA ALA A 256 18.16 -5.76 -5.37
C ALA A 256 19.69 -5.59 -5.28
N LEU A 257 20.16 -4.70 -4.39
CA LEU A 257 21.59 -4.39 -4.19
C LEU A 257 22.07 -4.73 -2.79
N LEU A 258 21.19 -4.70 -1.80
CA LEU A 258 21.53 -4.91 -0.40
C LEU A 258 21.33 -6.37 0.01
N LYS A 259 22.20 -6.84 0.91
CA LYS A 259 22.11 -8.16 1.52
C LYS A 259 20.74 -8.36 2.16
N PRO A 260 20.03 -9.45 1.82
CA PRO A 260 18.70 -9.70 2.35
C PRO A 260 18.68 -9.83 3.87
N PRO A 261 17.65 -9.28 4.56
CA PRO A 261 17.53 -9.43 6.02
C PRO A 261 17.45 -10.88 6.49
N GLY A 262 16.87 -11.77 5.68
CA GLY A 262 16.85 -13.21 5.97
C GLY A 262 18.23 -13.83 6.08
N GLU A 263 19.20 -13.37 5.26
CA GLU A 263 20.60 -13.81 5.30
C GLU A 263 21.38 -13.20 6.48
N MET A 264 20.88 -12.10 7.06
CA MET A 264 21.42 -11.52 8.29
C MET A 264 20.87 -12.21 9.56
N GLY A 265 19.88 -13.09 9.41
CA GLY A 265 19.29 -13.83 10.51
C GLY A 265 17.91 -13.34 10.98
N ALA A 266 17.28 -12.38 10.29
CA ALA A 266 15.93 -11.92 10.64
C ALA A 266 14.91 -13.07 10.72
N ASP A 267 13.95 -12.95 11.63
CA ASP A 267 12.85 -13.91 11.81
C ASP A 267 11.66 -13.58 10.93
N ILE A 268 11.40 -12.28 10.75
CA ILE A 268 10.30 -11.73 9.96
C ILE A 268 10.83 -10.55 9.15
N VAL A 269 10.39 -10.43 7.90
CA VAL A 269 10.68 -9.27 7.05
C VAL A 269 9.36 -8.73 6.50
N VAL A 270 9.13 -7.44 6.70
CA VAL A 270 7.94 -6.73 6.24
C VAL A 270 8.33 -5.54 5.38
N GLY A 271 7.39 -4.96 4.66
CA GLY A 271 7.60 -3.74 3.89
C GLY A 271 6.48 -3.50 2.89
N THR A 272 6.58 -2.43 2.12
CA THR A 272 5.63 -2.09 1.07
C THR A 272 6.15 -2.49 -0.31
N ASN A 273 5.24 -2.88 -1.21
CA ASN A 273 5.54 -3.16 -2.63
C ASN A 273 5.32 -1.94 -3.53
N GLN A 274 5.00 -0.79 -2.97
CA GLN A 274 4.59 0.40 -3.73
C GLN A 274 5.59 0.77 -4.83
N ARG A 275 6.89 0.67 -4.58
CA ARG A 275 7.96 0.99 -5.55
C ARG A 275 7.97 0.10 -6.81
N PHE A 276 7.28 -1.03 -6.79
CA PHE A 276 7.17 -1.93 -7.94
C PHE A 276 5.92 -1.62 -8.76
N GLY A 277 5.89 -0.42 -9.36
CA GLY A 277 4.88 -0.01 -10.32
C GLY A 277 3.49 0.27 -9.73
N VAL A 278 3.38 0.65 -8.46
CA VAL A 278 2.12 1.05 -7.84
C VAL A 278 2.11 2.56 -7.61
N PRO A 279 1.12 3.30 -8.11
CA PRO A 279 1.02 4.75 -7.86
C PRO A 279 0.96 5.08 -6.37
N MET A 280 1.51 6.22 -5.96
CA MET A 280 1.46 6.67 -4.56
C MET A 280 0.03 6.89 -4.05
N GLY A 281 -0.87 7.41 -4.90
CA GLY A 281 -2.31 7.53 -4.63
C GLY A 281 -2.66 8.25 -3.33
N PHE A 282 -1.87 9.24 -2.93
CA PHE A 282 -2.02 9.96 -1.66
C PHE A 282 -2.01 9.04 -0.42
N GLY A 283 -1.27 7.94 -0.48
CA GLY A 283 -1.10 7.00 0.63
C GLY A 283 -1.73 5.63 0.43
N GLY A 284 -2.35 5.39 -0.69
CA GLY A 284 -2.85 4.04 -0.97
C GLY A 284 -4.12 3.97 -1.80
N PRO A 285 -4.65 2.74 -1.94
CA PRO A 285 -4.16 1.50 -1.31
C PRO A 285 -2.82 1.03 -1.86
N HIS A 286 -2.03 0.36 -1.01
CA HIS A 286 -0.79 -0.30 -1.39
C HIS A 286 -0.80 -1.75 -0.95
N ALA A 287 0.01 -2.61 -1.62
CA ALA A 287 0.29 -3.94 -1.11
C ALA A 287 1.52 -3.89 -0.21
N ALA A 288 1.49 -4.63 0.88
CA ALA A 288 2.65 -4.91 1.71
C ALA A 288 3.01 -6.40 1.65
N PHE A 289 4.22 -6.72 2.01
CA PHE A 289 4.68 -8.09 2.14
C PHE A 289 4.94 -8.46 3.60
N PHE A 290 4.86 -9.77 3.86
CA PHE A 290 5.16 -10.36 5.14
C PHE A 290 5.85 -11.71 4.89
N ALA A 291 7.16 -11.77 5.12
CA ALA A 291 7.98 -12.94 4.94
C ALA A 291 8.52 -13.43 6.30
N PHE A 292 8.71 -14.73 6.45
CA PHE A 292 9.01 -15.32 7.76
C PHE A 292 9.70 -16.67 7.61
N ARG A 293 10.32 -17.17 8.70
CA ARG A 293 10.91 -18.52 8.77
C ARG A 293 9.83 -19.60 8.71
N ASP A 294 10.08 -20.73 8.05
CA ASP A 294 9.12 -21.85 7.90
C ASP A 294 8.59 -22.34 9.24
N THR A 295 9.42 -22.33 10.26
CA THR A 295 9.03 -22.73 11.62
C THR A 295 7.85 -21.93 12.17
N TYR A 296 7.59 -20.73 11.68
CA TYR A 296 6.52 -19.82 12.16
C TYR A 296 5.23 -19.87 11.33
N LYS A 297 5.17 -20.67 10.29
CA LYS A 297 4.03 -20.72 9.34
C LYS A 297 2.65 -20.89 9.98
N ARG A 298 2.57 -21.51 11.16
CA ARG A 298 1.30 -21.68 11.89
C ARG A 298 0.87 -20.43 12.66
N SER A 299 1.76 -19.47 12.85
CA SER A 299 1.51 -18.21 13.59
C SER A 299 1.48 -17.00 12.68
N ALA A 300 1.86 -17.14 11.41
CA ALA A 300 1.92 -16.06 10.44
C ALA A 300 0.53 -15.49 10.13
N PRO A 301 0.39 -14.15 9.98
CA PRO A 301 -0.84 -13.52 9.54
C PRO A 301 -1.08 -13.70 8.03
N GLY A 302 -2.27 -13.35 7.59
CA GLY A 302 -2.64 -13.36 6.18
C GLY A 302 -2.73 -14.75 5.56
N ARG A 303 -2.90 -14.79 4.25
CA ARG A 303 -3.12 -16.01 3.49
C ARG A 303 -1.86 -16.48 2.80
N ILE A 304 -1.76 -17.79 2.62
CA ILE A 304 -0.66 -18.43 1.90
C ILE A 304 -1.28 -19.23 0.76
N ILE A 305 -0.78 -19.04 -0.45
CA ILE A 305 -1.13 -19.83 -1.62
C ILE A 305 -0.20 -21.05 -1.68
N GLY A 306 -0.78 -22.19 -1.94
CA GLY A 306 -0.03 -23.45 -2.06
C GLY A 306 -0.43 -24.25 -3.28
N VAL A 307 0.44 -25.16 -3.67
CA VAL A 307 0.24 -26.09 -4.78
C VAL A 307 -0.47 -27.34 -4.28
N SER A 308 -1.45 -27.79 -5.02
CA SER A 308 -2.26 -28.99 -4.78
C SER A 308 -2.49 -29.73 -6.10
N ILE A 309 -3.35 -30.71 -6.08
CA ILE A 309 -3.83 -31.43 -7.27
C ILE A 309 -5.36 -31.36 -7.33
N ASP A 310 -5.91 -31.33 -8.54
CA ASP A 310 -7.36 -31.41 -8.79
C ASP A 310 -7.85 -32.90 -8.77
N ALA A 311 -9.15 -33.08 -8.95
CA ALA A 311 -9.75 -34.41 -9.00
C ALA A 311 -9.25 -35.29 -10.17
N ARG A 312 -8.57 -34.70 -11.15
CA ARG A 312 -8.00 -35.38 -12.33
C ARG A 312 -6.49 -35.59 -12.19
N GLY A 313 -5.91 -35.26 -11.02
CA GLY A 313 -4.47 -35.36 -10.76
C GLY A 313 -3.62 -34.27 -11.40
N LYS A 314 -4.22 -33.19 -11.94
CA LYS A 314 -3.48 -32.04 -12.48
C LYS A 314 -3.15 -31.07 -11.39
N GLN A 315 -2.05 -30.33 -11.57
CA GLN A 315 -1.69 -29.26 -10.66
C GLN A 315 -2.79 -28.20 -10.56
N ALA A 316 -3.13 -27.85 -9.33
CA ALA A 316 -4.10 -26.84 -8.97
C ALA A 316 -3.56 -25.98 -7.84
N LEU A 317 -4.00 -24.75 -7.76
CA LEU A 317 -3.61 -23.80 -6.71
C LEU A 317 -4.77 -23.62 -5.73
N ARG A 318 -4.46 -23.42 -4.46
CA ARG A 318 -5.45 -23.18 -3.41
C ARG A 318 -4.82 -22.42 -2.25
N MET A 319 -5.64 -21.87 -1.38
CA MET A 319 -5.15 -21.37 -0.10
C MET A 319 -4.66 -22.53 0.76
N ALA A 320 -3.45 -22.38 1.29
CA ALA A 320 -2.80 -23.33 2.18
C ALA A 320 -2.98 -22.93 3.66
N MET A 321 -2.83 -23.89 4.57
CA MET A 321 -2.84 -23.63 6.02
C MET A 321 -4.14 -22.98 6.55
N GLN A 322 -5.29 -23.24 5.94
CA GLN A 322 -6.60 -22.67 6.29
C GLN A 322 -7.03 -22.91 7.74
N THR A 323 -6.44 -23.88 8.43
CA THR A 323 -6.68 -24.12 9.87
C THR A 323 -6.30 -22.92 10.76
N ARG A 324 -5.60 -21.90 10.24
CA ARG A 324 -5.29 -20.65 10.94
C ARG A 324 -6.41 -19.62 10.81
N GLU A 325 -7.31 -19.80 9.85
CA GLU A 325 -8.34 -18.85 9.46
C GLU A 325 -9.50 -18.82 10.46
N GLN A 326 -10.16 -17.66 10.57
CA GLN A 326 -11.25 -17.42 11.51
C GLN A 326 -12.45 -18.36 11.29
N HIS A 327 -12.80 -18.64 10.04
CA HIS A 327 -13.93 -19.53 9.71
C HIS A 327 -13.73 -20.98 10.18
N ILE A 328 -12.48 -21.37 10.51
CA ILE A 328 -12.16 -22.70 11.07
C ILE A 328 -11.86 -22.61 12.57
N ARG A 329 -10.98 -21.69 12.97
CA ARG A 329 -10.51 -21.61 14.36
C ARG A 329 -11.29 -20.66 15.24
N ARG A 330 -12.19 -19.86 14.69
CA ARG A 330 -13.00 -18.87 15.42
C ARG A 330 -12.12 -17.96 16.29
N GLU A 331 -12.40 -17.88 17.60
CA GLU A 331 -11.65 -17.06 18.57
C GLU A 331 -10.16 -17.44 18.69
N LYS A 332 -9.76 -18.61 18.22
CA LYS A 332 -8.35 -19.06 18.23
C LYS A 332 -7.60 -18.76 16.94
N ALA A 333 -8.20 -18.03 16.00
CA ALA A 333 -7.52 -17.59 14.79
C ALA A 333 -6.34 -16.66 15.13
N ASN A 334 -5.26 -16.72 14.34
CA ASN A 334 -4.08 -15.93 14.62
C ASN A 334 -4.25 -14.48 14.21
N SER A 335 -4.75 -14.25 13.01
CA SER A 335 -5.03 -12.95 12.43
C SER A 335 -6.16 -13.06 11.42
N ASN A 336 -6.99 -12.03 11.37
CA ASN A 336 -8.18 -11.97 10.53
C ASN A 336 -8.04 -10.89 9.45
N ILE A 337 -6.92 -10.88 8.75
CA ILE A 337 -6.81 -10.07 7.54
C ILE A 337 -7.72 -10.70 6.49
N CYS A 338 -8.97 -10.25 6.48
CA CYS A 338 -10.01 -10.75 5.59
C CYS A 338 -9.68 -10.45 4.14
N THR A 339 -9.27 -9.22 3.86
CA THR A 339 -8.92 -8.75 2.53
C THR A 339 -7.52 -8.17 2.57
N SER A 340 -6.65 -8.65 1.70
CA SER A 340 -5.37 -8.03 1.39
C SER A 340 -5.48 -7.24 0.07
N GLN A 341 -4.45 -6.48 -0.28
CA GLN A 341 -4.44 -5.67 -1.50
C GLN A 341 -4.03 -6.53 -2.72
N VAL A 342 -4.92 -7.44 -3.12
CA VAL A 342 -4.62 -8.46 -4.15
C VAL A 342 -4.25 -7.83 -5.49
N LEU A 343 -5.02 -6.84 -6.00
CA LEU A 343 -4.75 -6.21 -7.29
C LEU A 343 -3.38 -5.55 -7.32
N LEU A 344 -3.01 -4.84 -6.27
CA LEU A 344 -1.74 -4.12 -6.19
C LEU A 344 -0.55 -5.06 -5.97
N ALA A 345 -0.75 -6.16 -5.25
CA ALA A 345 0.22 -7.24 -5.16
C ALA A 345 0.48 -7.89 -6.53
N LEU A 346 -0.59 -8.10 -7.31
CA LEU A 346 -0.47 -8.60 -8.68
C LEU A 346 0.24 -7.61 -9.60
N MET A 347 -0.06 -6.31 -9.51
CA MET A 347 0.68 -5.28 -10.25
C MET A 347 2.16 -5.32 -9.93
N SER A 348 2.54 -5.42 -8.65
CA SER A 348 3.94 -5.42 -8.24
C SER A 348 4.70 -6.67 -8.69
N VAL A 349 4.09 -7.84 -8.65
CA VAL A 349 4.74 -9.04 -9.19
C VAL A 349 4.82 -9.02 -10.72
N PHE A 350 3.82 -8.47 -11.41
CA PHE A 350 3.89 -8.31 -12.86
C PHE A 350 4.94 -7.28 -13.28
N TYR A 351 5.15 -6.24 -12.48
CA TYR A 351 6.29 -5.33 -12.63
C TYR A 351 7.61 -6.09 -12.55
N ALA A 352 7.77 -6.94 -11.52
CA ALA A 352 8.97 -7.75 -11.36
C ALA A 352 9.16 -8.78 -12.50
N ILE A 353 8.09 -9.39 -12.99
CA ILE A 353 8.11 -10.32 -14.12
C ILE A 353 8.50 -9.58 -15.41
N TYR A 354 7.97 -8.38 -15.64
CA TYR A 354 8.23 -7.59 -16.84
C TYR A 354 9.66 -7.08 -16.92
N HIS A 355 10.20 -6.59 -15.81
CA HIS A 355 11.59 -6.09 -15.74
C HIS A 355 12.62 -7.21 -15.60
N GLY A 356 12.26 -8.30 -14.94
CA GLY A 356 13.17 -9.37 -14.58
C GLY A 356 14.25 -8.94 -13.57
N PRO A 357 15.10 -9.86 -13.12
CA PRO A 357 16.13 -9.56 -12.11
C PRO A 357 17.12 -8.49 -12.60
N GLU A 358 17.55 -8.55 -13.85
CA GLU A 358 18.51 -7.59 -14.42
C GLU A 358 17.87 -6.18 -14.59
N GLY A 359 16.58 -6.11 -14.97
CA GLY A 359 15.87 -4.85 -15.07
C GLY A 359 15.71 -4.16 -13.71
N ILE A 360 15.29 -4.91 -12.68
CA ILE A 360 15.17 -4.38 -11.30
C ILE A 360 16.53 -3.94 -10.76
N LYS A 361 17.56 -4.74 -10.96
CA LYS A 361 18.93 -4.40 -10.56
C LYS A 361 19.44 -3.13 -11.25
N ARG A 362 19.12 -2.97 -12.54
CA ARG A 362 19.47 -1.75 -13.29
C ARG A 362 18.72 -0.51 -12.75
N ILE A 363 17.42 -0.64 -12.42
CA ILE A 363 16.65 0.44 -11.80
C ILE A 363 17.26 0.83 -10.46
N ALA A 364 17.54 -0.14 -9.59
CA ALA A 364 18.16 0.10 -8.28
C ALA A 364 19.54 0.76 -8.40
N ASN A 365 20.40 0.27 -9.29
CA ASN A 365 21.73 0.86 -9.55
C ASN A 365 21.62 2.30 -10.06
N ARG A 366 20.66 2.58 -10.96
CA ARG A 366 20.45 3.93 -11.49
C ARG A 366 20.04 4.90 -10.38
N VAL A 367 19.08 4.52 -9.53
CA VAL A 367 18.67 5.33 -8.38
C VAL A 367 19.85 5.58 -7.44
N HIS A 368 20.59 4.53 -7.12
CA HIS A 368 21.77 4.62 -6.25
C HIS A 368 22.87 5.51 -6.83
N LEU A 369 23.17 5.39 -8.13
CA LEU A 369 24.18 6.24 -8.79
C LEU A 369 23.76 7.71 -8.78
N LEU A 370 22.50 8.03 -9.12
CA LEU A 370 21.98 9.39 -9.03
C LEU A 370 22.10 9.97 -7.61
N THR A 371 21.85 9.15 -6.59
CA THR A 371 22.01 9.54 -5.18
C THR A 371 23.47 9.80 -4.83
N LYS A 372 24.39 9.00 -5.33
CA LYS A 372 25.84 9.25 -5.17
C LYS A 372 26.27 10.55 -5.85
N ILE A 373 25.78 10.83 -7.07
CA ILE A 373 26.07 12.09 -7.78
C ILE A 373 25.57 13.30 -6.97
N LEU A 374 24.34 13.22 -6.45
CA LEU A 374 23.78 14.25 -5.57
C LEU A 374 24.65 14.44 -4.31
N ALA A 375 25.08 13.34 -3.70
CA ALA A 375 25.92 13.37 -2.50
C ALA A 375 27.26 14.08 -2.76
N GLU A 376 27.94 13.76 -3.86
CA GLU A 376 29.19 14.42 -4.28
C GLU A 376 28.99 15.91 -4.54
N GLY A 377 27.88 16.29 -5.20
CA GLY A 377 27.55 17.68 -5.48
C GLY A 377 27.27 18.49 -4.21
N LEU A 378 26.50 17.94 -3.28
CA LEU A 378 26.21 18.58 -1.99
C LEU A 378 27.48 18.75 -1.15
N GLN A 379 28.36 17.75 -1.11
CA GLN A 379 29.63 17.85 -0.39
C GLN A 379 30.60 18.86 -1.05
N ALA A 380 30.60 18.95 -2.38
CA ALA A 380 31.35 19.99 -3.09
C ALA A 380 30.85 21.42 -2.79
N GLN A 381 29.59 21.56 -2.36
CA GLN A 381 28.99 22.79 -1.84
C GLN A 381 29.17 22.98 -0.32
N ASN A 382 30.01 22.15 0.32
CA ASN A 382 30.31 22.14 1.76
C ASN A 382 29.15 21.72 2.67
N TYR A 383 28.11 21.06 2.14
CA TYR A 383 27.11 20.40 2.99
C TYR A 383 27.67 19.09 3.55
N LYS A 384 27.32 18.81 4.79
CA LYS A 384 27.66 17.53 5.43
C LYS A 384 26.48 16.56 5.32
N LEU A 385 26.78 15.32 5.00
CA LEU A 385 25.83 14.24 5.08
C LEU A 385 25.88 13.63 6.47
N ARG A 386 24.71 13.29 7.03
CA ARG A 386 24.61 12.62 8.35
C ARG A 386 25.26 11.24 8.31
N TYR A 387 25.10 10.52 7.18
CA TYR A 387 25.67 9.19 6.95
C TYR A 387 26.44 9.18 5.64
N THR A 388 27.49 8.38 5.60
CA THR A 388 28.27 8.10 4.39
C THR A 388 27.77 6.86 3.67
N GLU A 389 27.04 5.99 4.40
CA GLU A 389 26.44 4.74 3.94
C GLU A 389 24.94 4.93 3.68
N PHE A 390 24.56 4.84 2.40
CA PHE A 390 23.18 5.07 1.96
C PHE A 390 22.85 4.28 0.70
N PHE A 391 21.55 4.14 0.40
CA PHE A 391 21.06 3.60 -0.87
C PHE A 391 20.51 4.72 -1.76
N ASP A 392 19.35 5.30 -1.44
CA ASP A 392 18.64 6.30 -2.24
C ASP A 392 18.25 7.56 -1.45
N THR A 393 18.51 7.58 -0.16
CA THR A 393 18.09 8.64 0.75
C THR A 393 19.30 9.27 1.44
N LEU A 394 19.39 10.60 1.34
CA LEU A 394 20.40 11.41 2.01
C LEU A 394 19.75 12.24 3.12
N THR A 395 20.42 12.33 4.28
CA THR A 395 20.11 13.31 5.33
C THR A 395 21.23 14.32 5.38
N VAL A 396 20.90 15.58 5.05
CA VAL A 396 21.83 16.67 4.84
C VAL A 396 21.76 17.65 6.00
N GLU A 397 22.90 17.99 6.60
CA GLU A 397 23.00 19.05 7.61
C GLU A 397 22.96 20.43 6.92
N VAL A 398 21.93 21.20 7.22
CA VAL A 398 21.67 22.51 6.59
C VAL A 398 21.68 23.68 7.59
N GLY A 399 21.76 23.39 8.88
CA GLY A 399 21.77 24.39 9.95
C GLY A 399 20.54 25.31 9.90
N ASP A 400 20.75 26.59 10.09
CA ASP A 400 19.69 27.61 10.09
C ASP A 400 19.11 27.88 8.70
N ASN A 401 19.73 27.37 7.62
CA ASN A 401 19.25 27.53 6.25
C ASN A 401 18.04 26.65 5.91
N GLN A 402 17.58 25.79 6.81
CA GLN A 402 16.52 24.82 6.53
C GLN A 402 15.25 25.45 5.93
N ALA A 403 14.75 26.54 6.54
CA ALA A 403 13.54 27.22 6.07
C ALA A 403 13.73 27.83 4.67
N ALA A 404 14.87 28.48 4.43
CA ALA A 404 15.18 29.10 3.15
C ALA A 404 15.34 28.06 2.02
N LEU A 405 15.91 26.89 2.33
CA LEU A 405 16.06 25.78 1.37
C LEU A 405 14.70 25.16 1.03
N LEU A 406 13.83 24.95 2.02
CA LEU A 406 12.47 24.47 1.80
C LEU A 406 11.67 25.44 0.93
N GLN A 407 11.77 26.73 1.19
CA GLN A 407 11.09 27.75 0.37
C GLN A 407 11.63 27.77 -1.07
N ARG A 408 12.94 27.65 -1.27
CA ARG A 408 13.52 27.55 -2.63
C ARG A 408 13.07 26.30 -3.35
N ALA A 409 12.97 25.16 -2.65
CA ALA A 409 12.46 23.92 -3.21
C ALA A 409 10.99 24.08 -3.63
N GLU A 410 10.16 24.65 -2.76
CA GLU A 410 8.75 24.91 -3.02
C GLU A 410 8.53 25.80 -4.26
N THR A 411 9.31 26.87 -4.42
CA THR A 411 9.23 27.74 -5.62
C THR A 411 9.61 27.03 -6.92
N GLN A 412 10.28 25.91 -6.84
CA GLN A 412 10.64 25.05 -7.97
C GLN A 412 9.76 23.78 -8.06
N ASN A 413 8.64 23.73 -7.36
CA ASN A 413 7.73 22.59 -7.29
C ASN A 413 8.41 21.29 -6.81
N VAL A 414 9.27 21.38 -5.80
CA VAL A 414 10.00 20.28 -5.20
C VAL A 414 9.66 20.17 -3.72
N ASN A 415 9.36 18.96 -3.26
CA ASN A 415 9.13 18.63 -1.85
C ASN A 415 10.36 17.92 -1.26
N LEU A 416 10.95 18.52 -0.23
CA LEU A 416 12.02 17.94 0.59
C LEU A 416 11.48 17.57 1.98
N ARG A 417 12.03 16.52 2.56
CA ARG A 417 11.64 16.09 3.90
C ARG A 417 12.32 16.91 4.99
N ARG A 418 11.54 17.46 5.91
CA ARG A 418 12.05 17.97 7.18
C ARG A 418 12.27 16.78 8.12
N VAL A 419 13.52 16.44 8.42
CA VAL A 419 13.86 15.31 9.29
C VAL A 419 13.86 15.76 10.75
N GLU A 420 14.70 16.73 11.07
CA GLU A 420 14.87 17.33 12.40
C GLU A 420 15.21 18.81 12.23
N LYS A 421 15.33 19.56 13.32
CA LYS A 421 15.90 20.91 13.26
C LYS A 421 17.32 20.83 12.66
N ALA A 422 17.60 21.65 11.67
CA ALA A 422 18.87 21.70 10.94
C ALA A 422 19.17 20.56 9.96
N PHE A 423 18.24 19.62 9.71
CA PHE A 423 18.43 18.52 8.75
C PHE A 423 17.31 18.42 7.73
N LEU A 424 17.68 18.20 6.45
CA LEU A 424 16.75 17.88 5.37
C LEU A 424 17.02 16.47 4.83
N GLY A 425 15.95 15.76 4.52
CA GLY A 425 15.99 14.45 3.84
C GLY A 425 15.69 14.61 2.35
N ILE A 426 16.39 13.85 1.53
CA ILE A 426 16.20 13.78 0.08
C ILE A 426 16.21 12.32 -0.32
N SER A 427 15.05 11.79 -0.74
CA SER A 427 14.93 10.40 -1.22
C SER A 427 14.69 10.39 -2.72
N LEU A 428 15.64 9.88 -3.48
CA LEU A 428 15.49 9.69 -4.92
C LEU A 428 14.66 8.44 -5.23
N ASN A 429 14.16 8.38 -6.45
CA ASN A 429 13.28 7.29 -6.88
C ASN A 429 13.47 6.95 -8.37
N GLU A 430 12.70 6.00 -8.87
CA GLU A 430 12.81 5.50 -10.25
C GLU A 430 12.60 6.61 -11.29
N THR A 431 11.75 7.59 -11.01
CA THR A 431 11.42 8.65 -11.97
C THR A 431 12.45 9.79 -11.99
N THR A 432 13.38 9.82 -11.02
CA THR A 432 14.39 10.87 -10.93
C THR A 432 15.33 10.86 -12.15
N THR A 433 15.54 12.04 -12.73
CA THR A 433 16.44 12.28 -13.86
C THR A 433 17.71 12.99 -13.44
N LEU A 434 18.75 12.99 -14.29
CA LEU A 434 19.97 13.73 -14.04
C LEU A 434 19.72 15.25 -13.96
N GLY A 435 18.83 15.80 -14.81
CA GLY A 435 18.43 17.22 -14.74
C GLY A 435 17.73 17.58 -13.43
N GLN A 436 16.99 16.65 -12.82
CA GLN A 436 16.40 16.87 -11.50
C GLN A 436 17.46 16.82 -10.37
N VAL A 437 18.51 16.03 -10.52
CA VAL A 437 19.67 16.08 -9.61
C VAL A 437 20.37 17.45 -9.71
N GLU A 438 20.54 17.97 -10.92
CA GLU A 438 21.05 19.32 -11.16
C GLU A 438 20.17 20.38 -10.49
N GLN A 439 18.84 20.31 -10.68
CA GLN A 439 17.88 21.20 -10.00
C GLN A 439 18.01 21.13 -8.47
N LEU A 440 18.16 19.93 -7.89
CA LEU A 440 18.40 19.80 -6.45
C LEU A 440 19.69 20.50 -6.04
N LEU A 441 20.79 20.33 -6.78
CA LEU A 441 22.05 21.01 -6.50
C LEU A 441 21.93 22.55 -6.61
N GLU A 442 21.12 23.07 -7.53
CA GLU A 442 20.81 24.50 -7.64
C GLU A 442 20.01 25.02 -6.44
N ILE A 443 19.03 24.23 -5.93
CA ILE A 443 18.28 24.58 -4.72
C ILE A 443 19.21 24.75 -3.52
N PHE A 444 20.24 23.93 -3.40
CA PHE A 444 21.22 23.99 -2.30
C PHE A 444 22.33 25.02 -2.53
N ALA A 445 22.57 25.46 -3.75
CA ALA A 445 23.66 26.40 -4.06
C ALA A 445 23.49 27.76 -3.36
N SER A 446 24.55 28.25 -2.76
CA SER A 446 24.63 29.61 -2.17
C SER A 446 24.95 30.70 -3.17
N ALA A 447 25.56 30.34 -4.30
CA ALA A 447 25.87 31.22 -5.44
C ALA A 447 25.77 30.38 -6.72
N SER A 448 25.58 31.04 -7.88
CA SER A 448 25.51 30.36 -9.19
C SER A 448 26.86 29.66 -9.50
N HIS A 449 27.01 28.46 -9.02
CA HIS A 449 28.11 27.55 -9.37
C HIS A 449 27.54 26.38 -10.17
N ALA A 450 27.68 26.49 -11.49
CA ALA A 450 27.42 25.33 -12.36
C ALA A 450 28.48 24.26 -12.01
N GLN A 451 28.02 23.12 -11.46
CA GLN A 451 28.87 21.96 -11.22
C GLN A 451 28.92 21.11 -12.48
N ASP A 452 30.10 20.63 -12.85
CA ASP A 452 30.23 19.69 -13.96
C ASP A 452 29.73 18.32 -13.53
N LEU A 453 28.55 17.94 -14.01
CA LEU A 453 27.91 16.67 -13.70
C LEU A 453 28.75 15.46 -14.11
N GLY A 454 29.55 15.57 -15.19
CA GLY A 454 30.47 14.48 -15.60
C GLY A 454 31.59 14.25 -14.60
N VAL A 455 32.10 15.34 -13.98
CA VAL A 455 33.08 15.25 -12.90
C VAL A 455 32.46 14.63 -11.65
N LEU A 456 31.23 15.00 -11.33
CA LEU A 456 30.49 14.42 -10.18
C LEU A 456 30.20 12.95 -10.39
N GLU A 457 29.79 12.53 -11.58
CA GLU A 457 29.56 11.13 -11.93
C GLU A 457 30.84 10.30 -11.80
N ALA A 458 31.97 10.81 -12.32
CA ALA A 458 33.25 10.12 -12.19
C ALA A 458 33.74 9.97 -10.73
N ARG A 459 33.37 10.90 -9.85
CA ARG A 459 33.62 10.78 -8.40
C ARG A 459 32.65 9.80 -7.76
N ALA A 460 31.37 9.89 -8.11
CA ALA A 460 30.31 9.02 -7.62
C ALA A 460 30.60 7.53 -7.93
N ASP A 461 31.15 7.24 -9.09
CA ASP A 461 31.55 5.88 -9.48
C ASP A 461 32.56 5.26 -8.50
N ARG A 462 33.47 6.06 -7.98
CA ARG A 462 34.52 5.62 -7.02
C ARG A 462 34.02 5.59 -5.57
N ARG A 463 32.85 6.17 -5.30
CA ARG A 463 32.28 6.24 -3.95
C ARG A 463 31.68 4.91 -3.56
N GLN A 464 32.16 4.31 -2.50
CA GLN A 464 31.53 3.17 -1.85
C GLN A 464 30.51 3.68 -0.82
N ALA A 465 29.23 3.72 -1.20
CA ALA A 465 28.15 4.19 -0.35
C ALA A 465 27.32 3.03 0.27
N ILE A 466 27.54 1.81 -0.15
CA ILE A 466 27.00 0.60 0.48
C ILE A 466 28.19 -0.15 1.10
N PRO A 467 28.18 -0.44 2.41
CA PRO A 467 29.21 -1.27 3.05
C PRO A 467 29.33 -2.63 2.37
N GLU A 468 30.53 -3.16 2.27
CA GLU A 468 30.78 -4.46 1.63
C GLU A 468 29.98 -5.59 2.30
N SER A 469 29.85 -5.56 3.64
CA SER A 469 29.04 -6.51 4.41
C SER A 469 27.54 -6.43 4.12
N CYS A 470 27.09 -5.30 3.56
CA CYS A 470 25.70 -5.06 3.18
C CYS A 470 25.43 -5.29 1.69
N LEU A 471 26.43 -5.62 0.87
CA LEU A 471 26.21 -5.91 -0.55
C LEU A 471 25.54 -7.27 -0.73
N ARG A 472 24.57 -7.31 -1.64
CA ARG A 472 23.92 -8.56 -2.04
C ARG A 472 24.86 -9.40 -2.90
N SER A 473 25.09 -10.63 -2.50
CA SER A 473 25.80 -11.63 -3.29
C SER A 473 24.90 -12.75 -3.82
N SER A 474 23.72 -12.94 -3.22
CA SER A 474 22.77 -13.98 -3.60
C SER A 474 21.98 -13.61 -4.87
N ALA A 475 21.72 -14.59 -5.72
CA ALA A 475 20.79 -14.45 -6.84
C ALA A 475 19.35 -14.27 -6.32
N PHE A 476 18.51 -13.63 -7.13
CA PHE A 476 17.08 -13.47 -6.85
C PHE A 476 16.27 -13.54 -8.15
N LEU A 477 14.99 -13.83 -8.06
CA LEU A 477 14.07 -13.97 -9.19
C LEU A 477 14.59 -14.96 -10.25
N SER A 478 15.18 -16.06 -9.80
CA SER A 478 15.78 -17.07 -10.67
C SER A 478 14.75 -17.98 -11.35
N HIS A 479 13.50 -18.03 -10.83
CA HIS A 479 12.45 -18.83 -11.42
C HIS A 479 12.13 -18.36 -12.86
N PRO A 480 11.86 -19.28 -13.81
CA PRO A 480 11.65 -18.96 -15.22
C PRO A 480 10.58 -17.89 -15.48
N VAL A 481 9.54 -17.77 -14.65
CA VAL A 481 8.49 -16.76 -14.80
C VAL A 481 9.04 -15.33 -14.79
N PHE A 482 10.11 -15.07 -14.06
CA PHE A 482 10.76 -13.75 -13.99
C PHE A 482 11.77 -13.52 -15.12
N ASN A 483 11.95 -14.49 -16.02
CA ASN A 483 12.97 -14.48 -17.06
C ASN A 483 12.41 -14.74 -18.47
N GLN A 484 11.08 -14.65 -18.66
CA GLN A 484 10.42 -15.00 -19.94
C GLN A 484 9.59 -13.88 -20.56
N TYR A 485 8.95 -13.01 -19.77
CA TYR A 485 7.89 -12.10 -20.25
C TYR A 485 8.37 -10.65 -20.29
N HIS A 486 9.50 -10.38 -20.96
CA HIS A 486 10.14 -9.06 -21.00
C HIS A 486 9.70 -8.20 -22.17
N SER A 487 9.10 -8.77 -23.22
CA SER A 487 8.48 -8.00 -24.30
C SER A 487 7.04 -7.66 -23.95
N GLU A 488 6.55 -6.51 -24.43
CA GLU A 488 5.18 -6.08 -24.23
C GLU A 488 4.16 -7.13 -24.71
N THR A 489 4.39 -7.73 -25.89
CA THR A 489 3.51 -8.76 -26.44
C THR A 489 3.48 -10.03 -25.60
N GLU A 490 4.62 -10.49 -25.11
CA GLU A 490 4.69 -11.68 -24.25
C GLU A 490 4.01 -11.43 -22.92
N MET A 491 4.23 -10.26 -22.32
CA MET A 491 3.57 -9.86 -21.08
C MET A 491 2.05 -9.78 -21.26
N LEU A 492 1.58 -9.17 -22.35
CA LEU A 492 0.15 -9.10 -22.69
C LEU A 492 -0.48 -10.50 -22.80
N ARG A 493 0.18 -11.43 -23.48
CA ARG A 493 -0.29 -12.82 -23.61
C ARG A 493 -0.26 -13.56 -22.26
N TYR A 494 0.74 -13.31 -21.45
CA TYR A 494 0.81 -13.87 -20.10
C TYR A 494 -0.35 -13.40 -19.23
N LEU A 495 -0.60 -12.09 -19.16
CA LEU A 495 -1.73 -11.51 -18.43
C LEU A 495 -3.06 -12.08 -18.91
N LYS A 496 -3.27 -12.18 -20.23
CA LYS A 496 -4.50 -12.74 -20.79
C LYS A 496 -4.67 -14.22 -20.49
N ARG A 497 -3.59 -14.99 -20.49
CA ARG A 497 -3.60 -16.41 -20.10
C ARG A 497 -4.07 -16.58 -18.65
N LEU A 498 -3.60 -15.73 -17.74
CA LEU A 498 -4.03 -15.78 -16.34
C LEU A 498 -5.50 -15.36 -16.21
N GLU A 499 -5.88 -14.22 -16.77
CA GLU A 499 -7.25 -13.70 -16.75
C GLU A 499 -8.26 -14.73 -17.26
N SER A 500 -7.94 -15.44 -18.35
CA SER A 500 -8.84 -16.43 -18.95
C SER A 500 -9.07 -17.70 -18.11
N ARG A 501 -8.33 -17.88 -17.01
CA ARG A 501 -8.50 -18.99 -16.06
C ARG A 501 -9.37 -18.59 -14.86
N ASP A 502 -9.84 -17.37 -14.84
CA ASP A 502 -10.62 -16.80 -13.75
C ASP A 502 -12.04 -16.44 -14.22
N ILE A 503 -12.95 -16.36 -13.27
CA ILE A 503 -14.27 -15.77 -13.50
C ILE A 503 -14.28 -14.35 -12.94
N ALA A 504 -14.73 -13.39 -13.77
CA ALA A 504 -14.85 -12.00 -13.42
C ALA A 504 -16.19 -11.42 -13.87
N LEU A 505 -16.60 -10.30 -13.28
CA LEU A 505 -17.94 -9.71 -13.50
C LEU A 505 -18.15 -9.14 -14.92
N ASN A 506 -17.09 -8.93 -15.70
CA ASN A 506 -17.18 -8.45 -17.08
C ASN A 506 -17.63 -9.53 -18.08
N HIS A 507 -17.73 -10.81 -17.68
CA HIS A 507 -18.17 -11.90 -18.54
C HIS A 507 -19.06 -12.94 -17.86
N ALA A 508 -19.28 -12.85 -16.53
CA ALA A 508 -20.10 -13.79 -15.79
C ALA A 508 -20.76 -13.16 -14.56
N MET A 509 -21.89 -13.74 -14.14
CA MET A 509 -22.44 -13.50 -12.82
C MET A 509 -21.78 -14.45 -11.81
N ILE A 510 -21.29 -13.89 -10.70
CA ILE A 510 -20.66 -14.66 -9.64
C ILE A 510 -21.57 -14.61 -8.41
N PRO A 511 -22.16 -15.73 -7.98
CA PRO A 511 -23.06 -15.77 -6.84
C PRO A 511 -22.27 -15.80 -5.53
N LEU A 512 -21.51 -14.75 -5.26
CA LEU A 512 -20.75 -14.61 -4.02
C LEU A 512 -21.51 -13.74 -3.02
N GLY A 513 -21.57 -14.17 -1.78
CA GLY A 513 -22.06 -13.39 -0.64
C GLY A 513 -21.13 -12.26 -0.23
N SER A 514 -20.09 -12.00 -1.01
CA SER A 514 -19.08 -11.00 -0.69
C SER A 514 -19.56 -9.57 -0.97
N CYS A 515 -19.24 -8.67 -0.06
CA CYS A 515 -19.59 -7.27 -0.08
C CYS A 515 -18.84 -6.41 -1.10
N THR A 516 -17.77 -6.89 -1.70
CA THR A 516 -16.81 -6.05 -2.46
C THR A 516 -16.80 -6.28 -3.96
N MET A 517 -17.51 -7.27 -4.45
CA MET A 517 -17.57 -7.59 -5.87
C MET A 517 -18.55 -6.68 -6.60
N LYS A 518 -18.08 -5.54 -7.07
CA LYS A 518 -18.88 -4.58 -7.84
C LYS A 518 -18.24 -4.30 -9.18
N LEU A 519 -19.04 -4.28 -10.23
CA LEU A 519 -18.65 -3.73 -11.50
C LEU A 519 -18.89 -2.22 -11.44
N ASN A 520 -17.86 -1.46 -11.12
CA ASN A 520 -17.93 -0.01 -11.07
C ASN A 520 -18.18 0.58 -12.47
N ALA A 521 -18.79 1.75 -12.52
CA ALA A 521 -18.92 2.50 -13.76
C ALA A 521 -17.53 2.87 -14.31
N THR A 522 -17.37 2.88 -15.62
CA THR A 522 -16.10 3.25 -16.25
C THR A 522 -15.69 4.67 -15.87
N ALA A 523 -16.65 5.59 -15.76
CA ALA A 523 -16.42 6.97 -15.32
C ALA A 523 -15.89 7.07 -13.89
N GLU A 524 -16.21 6.12 -13.01
CA GLU A 524 -15.66 6.06 -11.64
C GLU A 524 -14.21 5.56 -11.61
N MET A 525 -13.81 4.73 -12.57
CA MET A 525 -12.47 4.16 -12.64
C MET A 525 -11.45 5.06 -13.32
N ILE A 526 -11.85 5.86 -14.33
CA ILE A 526 -10.95 6.73 -15.11
C ILE A 526 -10.11 7.67 -14.22
N PRO A 527 -10.65 8.34 -13.19
CA PRO A 527 -9.89 9.27 -12.35
C PRO A 527 -8.77 8.64 -11.53
N VAL A 528 -8.81 7.33 -11.28
CA VAL A 528 -7.81 6.61 -10.47
C VAL A 528 -6.41 6.72 -11.07
N THR A 529 -6.30 6.87 -12.40
CA THR A 529 -5.03 6.98 -13.12
C THR A 529 -4.63 8.42 -13.43
N TRP A 530 -5.41 9.41 -13.01
CA TRP A 530 -5.03 10.81 -13.20
C TRP A 530 -3.83 11.17 -12.32
N PRO A 531 -2.81 11.86 -12.88
CA PRO A 531 -1.62 12.22 -12.10
C PRO A 531 -1.91 13.03 -10.85
N GLU A 532 -2.92 13.90 -10.89
CA GLU A 532 -3.34 14.74 -9.79
C GLU A 532 -3.83 13.95 -8.57
N PHE A 533 -4.27 12.70 -8.77
CA PHE A 533 -4.60 11.76 -7.71
C PHE A 533 -3.49 10.71 -7.52
N GLY A 534 -3.01 10.11 -8.59
CA GLY A 534 -2.09 8.97 -8.53
C GLY A 534 -0.69 9.33 -8.04
N ARG A 535 -0.20 10.56 -8.31
CA ARG A 535 1.19 10.96 -8.00
C ARG A 535 1.34 11.84 -6.75
N MET A 536 0.26 12.09 -6.01
CA MET A 536 0.34 12.84 -4.75
C MET A 536 1.00 11.99 -3.66
N HIS A 537 2.03 12.56 -3.03
CA HIS A 537 2.66 11.94 -1.87
C HIS A 537 1.79 12.13 -0.62
N PRO A 538 1.59 11.10 0.24
CA PRO A 538 0.71 11.21 1.42
C PRO A 538 1.14 12.24 2.45
N PHE A 539 2.43 12.59 2.48
CA PHE A 539 2.98 13.60 3.39
C PHE A 539 3.35 14.91 2.67
N ALA A 540 2.78 15.14 1.47
CA ALA A 540 2.88 16.46 0.85
C ALA A 540 2.22 17.53 1.75
N PRO A 541 2.67 18.79 1.71
CA PRO A 541 2.00 19.90 2.40
C PRO A 541 0.50 19.93 2.08
N VAL A 542 -0.33 20.19 3.09
CA VAL A 542 -1.81 20.14 2.96
C VAL A 542 -2.31 21.13 1.90
N GLU A 543 -1.63 22.24 1.74
CA GLU A 543 -1.94 23.29 0.75
C GLU A 543 -1.82 22.76 -0.68
N GLN A 544 -0.95 21.79 -0.92
CA GLN A 544 -0.78 21.13 -2.22
C GLN A 544 -1.89 20.11 -2.51
N ALA A 545 -2.61 19.64 -1.48
CA ALA A 545 -3.65 18.62 -1.56
C ALA A 545 -5.07 19.20 -1.46
N ALA A 546 -5.28 20.44 -1.90
CA ALA A 546 -6.56 21.14 -1.78
C ALA A 546 -7.72 20.42 -2.52
N GLY A 547 -7.43 19.74 -3.62
CA GLY A 547 -8.41 18.92 -4.32
C GLY A 547 -8.82 17.68 -3.52
N TYR A 548 -7.88 16.99 -2.89
CA TYR A 548 -8.19 15.90 -1.98
C TYR A 548 -8.99 16.35 -0.76
N SER A 549 -8.63 17.49 -0.17
CA SER A 549 -9.37 18.05 0.97
C SER A 549 -10.81 18.31 0.61
N GLN A 550 -11.07 18.93 -0.55
CA GLN A 550 -12.45 19.14 -1.05
C GLN A 550 -13.18 17.81 -1.27
N LEU A 551 -12.53 16.85 -1.93
CA LEU A 551 -13.13 15.54 -2.19
C LEU A 551 -13.53 14.82 -0.89
N PHE A 552 -12.67 14.86 0.12
CA PHE A 552 -12.94 14.26 1.43
C PHE A 552 -14.11 14.95 2.14
N ASP A 553 -14.13 16.29 2.15
CA ASP A 553 -15.19 17.05 2.78
C ASP A 553 -16.55 16.77 2.14
N GLU A 554 -16.62 16.81 0.80
CA GLU A 554 -17.85 16.52 0.06
C GLU A 554 -18.34 15.09 0.29
N LEU A 555 -17.44 14.10 0.23
CA LEU A 555 -17.77 12.70 0.47
C LEU A 555 -18.25 12.47 1.92
N GLN A 556 -17.59 13.07 2.90
CA GLN A 556 -18.03 13.02 4.30
C GLN A 556 -19.44 13.60 4.48
N GLN A 557 -19.74 14.73 3.85
CA GLN A 557 -21.09 15.33 3.91
C GLN A 557 -22.15 14.41 3.27
N MET A 558 -21.85 13.81 2.12
CA MET A 558 -22.75 12.85 1.47
C MET A 558 -22.99 11.61 2.36
N LEU A 559 -21.94 11.06 2.95
CA LEU A 559 -22.05 9.90 3.85
C LEU A 559 -22.82 10.24 5.14
N LYS A 560 -22.61 11.42 5.72
CA LYS A 560 -23.42 11.92 6.85
C LYS A 560 -24.89 12.01 6.49
N ALA A 561 -25.20 12.54 5.31
CA ALA A 561 -26.57 12.64 4.82
C ALA A 561 -27.24 11.27 4.63
N CYS A 562 -26.46 10.27 4.17
CA CYS A 562 -26.96 8.91 3.97
C CYS A 562 -27.13 8.11 5.26
N THR A 563 -26.29 8.33 6.26
CA THR A 563 -26.21 7.50 7.47
C THR A 563 -26.84 8.13 8.70
N GLY A 564 -27.02 9.46 8.70
CA GLY A 564 -27.52 10.21 9.84
C GLY A 564 -26.50 10.42 10.96
N TYR A 565 -25.23 10.05 10.76
CA TYR A 565 -24.16 10.30 11.73
C TYR A 565 -23.69 11.77 11.71
N ASP A 566 -23.21 12.25 12.84
CA ASP A 566 -22.66 13.61 12.96
C ASP A 566 -21.27 13.76 12.32
N ALA A 567 -20.50 12.66 12.30
CA ALA A 567 -19.15 12.63 11.73
C ALA A 567 -18.86 11.30 11.02
N VAL A 568 -17.97 11.36 10.03
CA VAL A 568 -17.49 10.20 9.26
C VAL A 568 -15.98 10.30 9.14
N SER A 569 -15.28 9.18 9.29
CA SER A 569 -13.85 9.07 9.00
C SER A 569 -13.63 8.22 7.75
N LEU A 570 -12.78 8.72 6.85
CA LEU A 570 -12.34 8.01 5.64
C LEU A 570 -10.97 7.33 5.81
N GLN A 571 -10.40 7.33 7.02
CA GLN A 571 -9.05 6.82 7.30
C GLN A 571 -8.91 5.29 7.20
N PRO A 572 -9.88 4.45 7.62
CA PRO A 572 -9.70 3.01 7.55
C PRO A 572 -9.49 2.51 6.12
N ASN A 573 -8.42 1.73 5.92
CA ASN A 573 -7.99 1.23 4.60
C ASN A 573 -8.64 -0.10 4.19
N ALA A 574 -9.51 -0.66 5.03
CA ALA A 574 -10.30 -1.86 4.75
C ALA A 574 -11.52 -1.92 5.67
N GLY A 575 -12.54 -2.73 5.32
CA GLY A 575 -13.74 -2.92 6.13
C GLY A 575 -13.42 -3.37 7.56
N SER A 576 -12.54 -4.38 7.71
CA SER A 576 -12.10 -4.87 9.02
C SER A 576 -11.35 -3.81 9.84
N GLN A 577 -10.64 -2.90 9.21
CA GLN A 577 -9.99 -1.78 9.89
C GLN A 577 -11.02 -0.74 10.36
N GLY A 578 -12.11 -0.56 9.62
CA GLY A 578 -13.24 0.26 10.04
C GLY A 578 -13.94 -0.30 11.28
N GLU A 579 -14.18 -1.60 11.30
CA GLU A 579 -14.75 -2.30 12.47
C GLU A 579 -13.83 -2.17 13.70
N TYR A 580 -12.53 -2.41 13.52
CA TYR A 580 -11.54 -2.27 14.59
C TYR A 580 -11.47 -0.83 15.10
N ALA A 581 -11.38 0.16 14.21
CA ALA A 581 -11.35 1.57 14.59
C ALA A 581 -12.62 1.98 15.35
N GLY A 582 -13.80 1.52 14.93
CA GLY A 582 -15.07 1.75 15.61
C GLY A 582 -15.07 1.21 17.04
N LEU A 583 -14.62 -0.02 17.24
CA LEU A 583 -14.51 -0.62 18.58
C LEU A 583 -13.51 0.13 19.47
N VAL A 584 -12.36 0.54 18.90
CA VAL A 584 -11.36 1.34 19.62
C VAL A 584 -11.93 2.70 20.04
N VAL A 585 -12.63 3.39 19.16
CA VAL A 585 -13.27 4.69 19.45
C VAL A 585 -14.31 4.54 20.57
N ILE A 586 -15.15 3.51 20.51
CA ILE A 586 -16.17 3.24 21.54
C ILE A 586 -15.49 2.98 22.89
N LYS A 587 -14.45 2.14 22.91
CA LYS A 587 -13.70 1.85 24.13
C LYS A 587 -13.08 3.10 24.71
N LYS A 588 -12.37 3.91 23.91
CA LYS A 588 -11.75 5.17 24.33
C LYS A 588 -12.77 6.19 24.84
N TYR A 589 -13.96 6.25 24.23
CA TYR A 589 -15.03 7.10 24.71
C TYR A 589 -15.44 6.74 26.14
N PHE A 590 -15.67 5.47 26.45
CA PHE A 590 -16.06 5.05 27.79
C PHE A 590 -14.90 5.21 28.79
N GLU A 591 -13.68 4.87 28.43
CA GLU A 591 -12.48 5.09 29.25
C GLU A 591 -12.32 6.58 29.64
N SER A 592 -12.53 7.50 28.68
CA SER A 592 -12.46 8.95 28.93
C SER A 592 -13.49 9.46 29.93
N ARG A 593 -14.56 8.70 30.16
CA ARG A 593 -15.61 8.97 31.14
C ARG A 593 -15.42 8.22 32.46
N GLY A 594 -14.36 7.43 32.59
CA GLY A 594 -14.11 6.57 33.77
C GLY A 594 -15.04 5.36 33.82
N GLU A 595 -15.67 4.97 32.71
CA GLU A 595 -16.57 3.82 32.61
C GLU A 595 -15.78 2.61 32.06
N ALA A 596 -15.61 1.56 32.88
CA ALA A 596 -15.06 0.28 32.41
C ALA A 596 -16.15 -0.51 31.68
N ARG A 597 -16.03 -0.65 30.36
CA ARG A 597 -16.91 -1.46 29.51
C ARG A 597 -16.06 -2.50 28.76
N ASP A 598 -16.13 -3.74 29.18
CA ASP A 598 -15.33 -4.88 28.69
C ASP A 598 -16.14 -5.96 27.95
N ILE A 599 -17.47 -5.78 27.86
CA ILE A 599 -18.36 -6.67 27.13
C ILE A 599 -18.83 -6.02 25.82
N CYS A 600 -18.58 -6.69 24.70
CA CYS A 600 -19.06 -6.30 23.38
C CYS A 600 -20.15 -7.28 22.91
N LEU A 601 -21.35 -6.77 22.60
CA LEU A 601 -22.41 -7.57 21.99
C LEU A 601 -22.21 -7.60 20.48
N ILE A 602 -22.09 -8.80 19.94
CA ILE A 602 -21.94 -9.01 18.50
C ILE A 602 -23.04 -9.96 18.01
N PRO A 603 -23.50 -9.85 16.75
CA PRO A 603 -24.41 -10.83 16.14
C PRO A 603 -23.82 -12.24 16.15
N ALA A 604 -24.70 -13.24 16.29
CA ALA A 604 -24.32 -14.65 16.30
C ALA A 604 -23.89 -15.17 14.92
#